data_61d46ae29b6e5a0adc968482c9b353b7
#
_entry.id   61d46ae29b6e5a0adc968482c9b353b7
#
_cell.length_a   1.000
_cell.length_b   1.000
_cell.length_c   1.000
_cell.angle_alpha   90.00
_cell.angle_beta   90.00
_cell.angle_gamma   90.00
#
_symmetry.space_group_name_H-M   'P 1'
#
loop_
_entity.id
_entity.type
_entity.pdbx_description
1 polymer ?
#
loop_
_entity_poly.entity_id
_entity_poly.type
_entity_poly.pdbx_seq_one_letter_code
_entity_poly.pdbx_strand_id
1 'polypeptide(L)'
;MQYSILVTGSASRFVKNRNFFQYACQWLVTKAIMDKPKDNISEWRTKVLIGVIFGEKGTGKTKHLLQHANEMATKAKGSLVFIDDDNSYMFDLSSSIRFINAADYGIDSGKMLYGFICGIAAQDFDLEYVYVDGFKNFVQYELYELEPFFKDLSAFSEKHNINIILSISGNKDSLPAFMNDMVLKTTY
;
A
#
# COMPACT_ATOMS: atom_id res chain seq x y z
N MET A 1 -9.70 -12.23 -42.60
CA MET A 1 -10.66 -11.22 -43.08
C MET A 1 -10.28 -9.87 -42.44
N GLN A 2 -9.73 -9.03 -43.28
CA GLN A 2 -9.30 -7.66 -42.92
C GLN A 2 -10.54 -6.75 -42.91
N TYR A 3 -10.79 -6.05 -41.82
CA TYR A 3 -11.72 -4.94 -41.81
C TYR A 3 -10.93 -3.64 -41.69
N SER A 4 -10.76 -2.94 -42.81
CA SER A 4 -10.33 -1.56 -42.89
C SER A 4 -11.54 -0.65 -42.63
N ILE A 5 -11.50 0.16 -41.57
CA ILE A 5 -12.52 1.19 -41.34
C ILE A 5 -11.98 2.52 -41.90
N LEU A 6 -12.54 2.94 -43.01
CA LEU A 6 -12.41 4.29 -43.55
C LEU A 6 -13.27 5.26 -42.72
N VAL A 7 -12.66 6.23 -42.10
CA VAL A 7 -13.35 7.38 -41.47
C VAL A 7 -13.35 8.54 -42.43
N THR A 8 -14.43 8.72 -43.17
CA THR A 8 -14.76 9.98 -43.84
C THR A 8 -16.26 10.24 -43.72
N GLY A 9 -16.66 11.38 -43.16
CA GLY A 9 -18.00 11.96 -43.39
C GLY A 9 -18.84 12.28 -42.16
N SER A 10 -18.92 13.59 -41.89
CA SER A 10 -19.97 14.38 -41.22
C SER A 10 -20.51 13.95 -39.85
N ALA A 11 -20.16 14.74 -38.85
CA ALA A 11 -20.58 14.71 -37.45
C ALA A 11 -22.02 15.19 -37.22
N SER A 12 -23.06 14.48 -37.65
CA SER A 12 -24.43 14.91 -37.34
C SER A 12 -25.47 13.79 -37.09
N ARG A 13 -25.05 12.53 -36.83
CA ARG A 13 -26.04 11.44 -36.57
C ARG A 13 -25.61 10.37 -35.54
N PHE A 14 -24.97 10.76 -34.45
CA PHE A 14 -24.59 9.81 -33.40
C PHE A 14 -25.06 10.24 -32.01
N VAL A 15 -26.36 10.44 -31.86
CA VAL A 15 -26.96 10.50 -30.52
C VAL A 15 -28.19 9.61 -30.52
N LYS A 16 -28.04 8.36 -30.16
CA LYS A 16 -29.07 7.50 -29.55
C LYS A 16 -28.64 6.01 -29.44
N ASN A 17 -27.53 5.73 -28.76
CA ASN A 17 -27.38 4.40 -28.21
C ASN A 17 -26.56 4.44 -26.92
N ARG A 18 -27.25 4.52 -25.77
CA ARG A 18 -26.63 4.47 -24.42
C ARG A 18 -25.78 3.21 -24.23
N ASN A 19 -26.09 2.13 -24.93
CA ASN A 19 -25.38 0.85 -24.80
C ASN A 19 -24.01 0.86 -25.50
N PHE A 20 -23.82 1.63 -26.58
CA PHE A 20 -22.54 1.69 -27.28
C PHE A 20 -21.43 2.32 -26.46
N PHE A 21 -21.74 3.38 -25.69
CA PHE A 21 -20.78 4.02 -24.79
C PHE A 21 -20.37 3.10 -23.63
N GLN A 22 -21.33 2.33 -23.09
CA GLN A 22 -21.07 1.37 -22.02
C GLN A 22 -20.17 0.22 -22.50
N TYR A 23 -20.41 -0.32 -23.69
CA TYR A 23 -19.56 -1.37 -24.27
C TYR A 23 -18.19 -0.84 -24.71
N ALA A 24 -18.10 0.39 -25.20
CA ALA A 24 -16.82 1.01 -25.57
C ALA A 24 -15.96 1.28 -24.32
N CYS A 25 -16.54 1.78 -23.24
CA CYS A 25 -15.83 1.94 -21.96
C CYS A 25 -15.39 0.59 -21.37
N GLN A 26 -16.24 -0.41 -21.41
CA GLN A 26 -15.92 -1.75 -20.91
C GLN A 26 -14.84 -2.43 -21.75
N TRP A 27 -14.86 -2.25 -23.08
CA TRP A 27 -13.83 -2.75 -23.99
C TRP A 27 -12.48 -2.04 -23.78
N LEU A 28 -12.47 -0.71 -23.58
CA LEU A 28 -11.26 0.06 -23.28
C LEU A 28 -10.65 -0.33 -21.94
N VAL A 29 -11.47 -0.56 -20.91
CA VAL A 29 -11.02 -1.05 -19.60
C VAL A 29 -10.46 -2.47 -19.73
N THR A 30 -11.12 -3.36 -20.46
CA THR A 30 -10.67 -4.75 -20.67
C THR A 30 -9.38 -4.79 -21.49
N LYS A 31 -9.25 -3.93 -22.51
CA LYS A 31 -8.03 -3.82 -23.33
C LYS A 31 -6.85 -3.26 -22.53
N ALA A 32 -7.08 -2.25 -21.69
CA ALA A 32 -6.06 -1.71 -20.79
C ALA A 32 -5.57 -2.74 -19.75
N ILE A 33 -6.41 -3.73 -19.40
CA ILE A 33 -6.04 -4.84 -18.51
C ILE A 33 -5.25 -5.93 -19.26
N MET A 34 -5.53 -6.13 -20.56
CA MET A 34 -4.89 -7.19 -21.36
C MET A 34 -3.55 -6.81 -21.99
N ASP A 35 -3.28 -5.52 -22.21
CA ASP A 35 -2.04 -5.02 -22.84
C ASP A 35 -0.90 -4.75 -21.82
N LYS A 36 -0.96 -5.32 -20.59
CA LYS A 36 0.17 -5.21 -19.65
C LYS A 36 1.30 -6.16 -20.06
N PRO A 37 2.53 -5.65 -20.26
CA PRO A 37 3.68 -6.51 -20.50
C PRO A 37 3.89 -7.43 -19.28
N LYS A 38 3.99 -8.73 -19.55
CA LYS A 38 4.45 -9.72 -18.58
C LYS A 38 5.96 -9.53 -18.43
N ASP A 39 6.41 -9.51 -17.18
CA ASP A 39 7.81 -9.56 -16.77
C ASP A 39 8.53 -8.20 -16.56
N ASN A 40 8.26 -7.60 -15.39
CA ASN A 40 9.33 -6.92 -14.65
C ASN A 40 8.96 -6.82 -13.17
N ILE A 41 9.81 -7.39 -12.32
CA ILE A 41 9.70 -7.39 -10.84
C ILE A 41 9.80 -5.95 -10.25
N SER A 42 9.93 -4.92 -11.08
CA SER A 42 10.05 -3.51 -10.70
C SER A 42 8.75 -2.70 -10.77
N GLU A 43 7.63 -3.28 -11.21
CA GLU A 43 6.33 -2.62 -11.10
C GLU A 43 5.61 -3.07 -9.82
N TRP A 44 5.95 -2.44 -8.72
CA TRP A 44 5.10 -2.39 -7.55
C TRP A 44 3.71 -1.94 -8.02
N ARG A 45 2.72 -2.81 -7.82
CA ARG A 45 1.34 -2.59 -8.29
C ARG A 45 0.93 -1.14 -8.04
N THR A 46 0.54 -0.44 -9.05
CA THR A 46 0.21 0.99 -9.08
C THR A 46 -0.92 1.42 -8.14
N LYS A 47 -1.31 0.56 -7.17
CA LYS A 47 -2.24 0.88 -6.08
C LYS A 47 -2.06 -0.09 -4.92
N VAL A 48 -0.92 -0.04 -4.24
CA VAL A 48 -0.82 -0.70 -2.94
C VAL A 48 -1.09 0.33 -1.86
N LEU A 49 -2.32 0.43 -1.41
CA LEU A 49 -2.64 1.29 -0.28
C LEU A 49 -2.23 0.65 1.06
N ILE A 50 -2.41 -0.68 1.19
CA ILE A 50 -1.89 -1.44 2.33
C ILE A 50 -0.90 -2.48 1.82
N GLY A 51 0.32 -2.47 2.36
CA GLY A 51 1.38 -3.41 2.04
C GLY A 51 1.93 -4.10 3.28
N VAL A 52 2.26 -5.39 3.16
CA VAL A 52 2.85 -6.18 4.23
C VAL A 52 4.14 -6.83 3.76
N ILE A 53 5.21 -6.63 4.51
CA ILE A 53 6.43 -7.42 4.43
C ILE A 53 6.35 -8.49 5.51
N PHE A 54 6.15 -9.75 5.10
CA PHE A 54 5.87 -10.86 6.00
C PHE A 54 7.02 -11.87 6.06
N GLY A 55 7.31 -12.40 7.24
CA GLY A 55 8.31 -13.46 7.40
C GLY A 55 8.73 -13.68 8.85
N GLU A 56 9.61 -14.64 9.07
CA GLU A 56 10.10 -14.99 10.41
C GLU A 56 10.97 -13.89 11.03
N LYS A 57 11.13 -13.91 12.34
CA LYS A 57 12.01 -12.98 13.05
C LYS A 57 13.46 -13.16 12.56
N GLY A 58 14.15 -12.05 12.27
CA GLY A 58 15.55 -12.07 11.83
C GLY A 58 15.77 -12.28 10.33
N THR A 59 14.72 -12.40 9.50
CA THR A 59 14.84 -12.62 8.04
C THR A 59 15.05 -11.36 7.21
N GLY A 60 15.27 -10.20 7.85
CA GLY A 60 15.61 -8.95 7.18
C GLY A 60 14.42 -8.11 6.71
N LYS A 61 13.22 -8.29 7.28
CA LYS A 61 12.03 -7.47 6.97
C LYS A 61 12.28 -5.98 7.13
N THR A 62 12.85 -5.57 8.27
CA THR A 62 13.25 -4.19 8.55
C THR A 62 14.14 -3.62 7.46
N LYS A 63 15.17 -4.37 7.01
CA LYS A 63 16.04 -3.93 5.91
C LYS A 63 15.26 -3.65 4.63
N HIS A 64 14.29 -4.50 4.28
CA HIS A 64 13.46 -4.29 3.10
C HIS A 64 12.51 -3.10 3.27
N LEU A 65 11.97 -2.90 4.47
CA LEU A 65 11.11 -1.76 4.78
C LEU A 65 11.89 -0.45 4.67
N LEU A 66 13.09 -0.36 5.27
CA LEU A 66 14.01 0.78 5.17
C LEU A 66 14.41 1.08 3.73
N GLN A 67 14.79 0.05 2.96
CA GLN A 67 15.13 0.21 1.56
C GLN A 67 13.97 0.81 0.78
N HIS A 68 12.77 0.26 0.94
CA HIS A 68 11.57 0.77 0.26
C HIS A 68 11.24 2.21 0.69
N ALA A 69 11.33 2.53 1.99
CA ALA A 69 11.09 3.88 2.48
C ALA A 69 12.07 4.89 1.87
N ASN A 70 13.37 4.57 1.85
CA ASN A 70 14.39 5.44 1.26
C ASN A 70 14.22 5.61 -0.26
N GLU A 71 13.81 4.56 -0.97
CA GLU A 71 13.49 4.64 -2.40
C GLU A 71 12.28 5.55 -2.65
N MET A 72 11.23 5.43 -1.84
CA MET A 72 10.04 6.28 -1.98
C MET A 72 10.32 7.73 -1.58
N ALA A 73 11.20 7.99 -0.61
CA ALA A 73 11.64 9.33 -0.25
C ALA A 73 12.24 10.13 -1.43
N THR A 74 12.77 9.43 -2.45
CA THR A 74 13.29 10.08 -3.67
C THR A 74 12.23 10.30 -4.76
N LYS A 75 11.07 9.67 -4.65
CA LYS A 75 10.01 9.64 -5.70
C LYS A 75 8.73 10.34 -5.27
N ALA A 76 8.41 10.28 -3.99
CA ALA A 76 7.23 10.89 -3.41
C ALA A 76 7.32 12.42 -3.49
N LYS A 77 6.16 13.05 -3.62
CA LYS A 77 6.04 14.51 -3.58
C LYS A 77 5.64 15.01 -2.20
N GLY A 78 4.96 14.16 -1.45
CA GLY A 78 4.49 14.44 -0.12
C GLY A 78 5.38 13.84 0.97
N SER A 79 4.86 13.85 2.19
CA SER A 79 5.57 13.45 3.39
C SER A 79 5.58 11.93 3.57
N LEU A 80 6.66 11.44 4.17
CA LEU A 80 6.82 10.05 4.59
C LEU A 80 7.04 9.98 6.09
N VAL A 81 6.38 9.02 6.74
CA VAL A 81 6.53 8.76 8.17
C VAL A 81 6.96 7.31 8.37
N PHE A 82 7.94 7.10 9.24
CA PHE A 82 8.40 5.78 9.65
C PHE A 82 8.21 5.62 11.15
N ILE A 83 7.42 4.65 11.56
CA ILE A 83 7.09 4.33 12.95
C ILE A 83 7.80 3.03 13.32
N ASP A 84 8.55 3.04 14.42
CA ASP A 84 9.25 1.88 14.94
C ASP A 84 9.06 1.79 16.46
N ASP A 85 9.35 0.66 17.06
CA ASP A 85 9.27 0.44 18.51
C ASP A 85 10.51 0.93 19.27
N ASP A 86 11.62 1.20 18.57
CA ASP A 86 12.84 1.77 19.15
C ASP A 86 13.52 2.76 18.18
N ASN A 87 14.69 3.29 18.56
CA ASN A 87 15.44 4.26 17.76
C ASN A 87 16.58 3.63 16.92
N SER A 88 16.65 2.31 16.84
CA SER A 88 17.81 1.59 16.28
C SER A 88 18.11 1.96 14.83
N TYR A 89 17.07 2.22 14.03
CA TYR A 89 17.18 2.46 12.61
C TYR A 89 16.95 3.92 12.17
N MET A 90 16.83 4.84 13.13
CA MET A 90 16.55 6.25 12.84
C MET A 90 17.58 6.88 11.89
N PHE A 91 18.86 6.49 12.00
CA PHE A 91 19.94 7.04 11.17
C PHE A 91 20.11 6.33 9.82
N ASP A 92 19.42 5.20 9.60
CA ASP A 92 19.41 4.49 8.32
C ASP A 92 18.37 5.05 7.34
N LEU A 93 17.53 5.98 7.81
CA LEU A 93 16.50 6.65 7.02
C LEU A 93 17.01 7.97 6.44
N SER A 94 16.50 8.32 5.26
CA SER A 94 16.67 9.65 4.68
C SER A 94 16.12 10.72 5.63
N SER A 95 16.81 11.85 5.72
CA SER A 95 16.39 13.00 6.54
C SER A 95 15.03 13.61 6.13
N SER A 96 14.53 13.26 4.94
CA SER A 96 13.20 13.65 4.48
C SER A 96 12.07 12.77 5.04
N ILE A 97 12.40 11.67 5.70
CA ILE A 97 11.43 10.77 6.34
C ILE A 97 11.32 11.16 7.81
N ARG A 98 10.11 11.44 8.27
CA ARG A 98 9.86 11.69 9.70
C ARG A 98 9.88 10.36 10.45
N PHE A 99 10.87 10.20 11.33
CA PHE A 99 10.93 9.06 12.23
C PHE A 99 10.12 9.30 13.51
N ILE A 100 9.40 8.26 13.99
CA ILE A 100 8.62 8.29 15.22
C ILE A 100 8.88 6.98 15.98
N ASN A 101 9.33 7.11 17.22
CA ASN A 101 9.42 6.01 18.17
C ASN A 101 8.05 5.79 18.83
N ALA A 102 7.40 4.66 18.55
CA ALA A 102 6.07 4.31 19.07
C ALA A 102 6.05 4.16 20.60
N ALA A 103 7.17 3.73 21.19
CA ALA A 103 7.29 3.56 22.65
C ALA A 103 7.13 4.87 23.40
N ASP A 104 7.54 6.02 22.83
CA ASP A 104 7.41 7.33 23.45
C ASP A 104 5.93 7.76 23.62
N TYR A 105 5.02 7.14 22.90
CA TYR A 105 3.58 7.44 22.87
C TYR A 105 2.72 6.36 23.54
N GLY A 106 3.33 5.33 24.10
CA GLY A 106 2.62 4.26 24.81
C GLY A 106 1.66 3.46 23.93
N ILE A 107 2.00 3.28 22.65
CA ILE A 107 1.17 2.49 21.72
C ILE A 107 1.33 1.02 22.07
N ASP A 108 0.22 0.36 22.47
CA ASP A 108 0.20 -1.02 22.92
C ASP A 108 -0.82 -1.92 22.19
N SER A 109 -1.56 -1.35 21.26
CA SER A 109 -2.64 -2.05 20.57
C SER A 109 -2.86 -1.58 19.14
N GLY A 110 -3.43 -2.43 18.29
CA GLY A 110 -3.79 -2.07 16.93
C GLY A 110 -4.77 -0.88 16.86
N LYS A 111 -5.67 -0.76 17.84
CA LYS A 111 -6.61 0.36 17.92
C LYS A 111 -5.91 1.69 18.23
N MET A 112 -4.93 1.68 19.14
CA MET A 112 -4.13 2.88 19.42
C MET A 112 -3.24 3.24 18.23
N LEU A 113 -2.61 2.26 17.58
CA LEU A 113 -1.83 2.49 16.36
C LEU A 113 -2.69 3.10 15.24
N TYR A 114 -3.90 2.57 15.03
CA TYR A 114 -4.85 3.13 14.06
C TYR A 114 -5.18 4.60 14.37
N GLY A 115 -5.55 4.91 15.61
CA GLY A 115 -5.82 6.29 16.04
C GLY A 115 -4.61 7.21 15.90
N PHE A 116 -3.41 6.69 16.17
CA PHE A 116 -2.16 7.42 16.01
C PHE A 116 -1.87 7.75 14.55
N ILE A 117 -2.03 6.79 13.63
CA ILE A 117 -1.90 7.01 12.17
C ILE A 117 -2.94 8.03 11.69
N CYS A 118 -4.19 7.94 12.14
CA CYS A 118 -5.22 8.93 11.84
C CYS A 118 -4.82 10.34 12.32
N GLY A 119 -4.21 10.46 13.50
CA GLY A 119 -3.73 11.73 14.04
C GLY A 119 -2.59 12.33 13.22
N ILE A 120 -1.64 11.50 12.76
CA ILE A 120 -0.57 11.92 11.87
C ILE A 120 -1.14 12.45 10.55
N ALA A 121 -2.06 11.72 9.93
CA ALA A 121 -2.68 12.12 8.68
C ALA A 121 -3.57 13.37 8.82
N ALA A 122 -4.21 13.56 9.98
CA ALA A 122 -5.01 14.75 10.23
C ALA A 122 -4.17 16.03 10.34
N GLN A 123 -2.90 15.90 10.72
CA GLN A 123 -1.97 17.04 10.85
C GLN A 123 -1.21 17.33 9.55
N ASP A 124 -1.09 16.35 8.66
CA ASP A 124 -0.27 16.45 7.45
C ASP A 124 -1.07 16.06 6.21
N PHE A 125 -1.51 17.05 5.44
CA PHE A 125 -2.32 16.86 4.23
C PHE A 125 -1.53 16.28 3.05
N ASP A 126 -0.21 16.38 3.09
CA ASP A 126 0.68 15.90 2.04
C ASP A 126 1.26 14.51 2.37
N LEU A 127 0.75 13.83 3.40
CA LEU A 127 1.21 12.51 3.80
C LEU A 127 0.91 11.47 2.71
N GLU A 128 1.96 10.87 2.14
CA GLU A 128 1.84 9.85 1.09
C GLU A 128 2.13 8.42 1.60
N TYR A 129 3.06 8.28 2.54
CA TYR A 129 3.49 6.98 3.04
C TYR A 129 3.60 6.93 4.55
N VAL A 130 3.10 5.86 5.14
CA VAL A 130 3.35 5.48 6.54
C VAL A 130 3.97 4.08 6.55
N TYR A 131 5.14 3.98 7.14
CA TYR A 131 5.83 2.72 7.38
C TYR A 131 5.70 2.35 8.85
N VAL A 132 5.48 1.08 9.15
CA VAL A 132 5.38 0.57 10.52
C VAL A 132 6.27 -0.66 10.65
N ASP A 133 7.36 -0.54 11.39
CA ASP A 133 8.18 -1.67 11.80
C ASP A 133 7.88 -2.08 13.24
N GLY A 134 8.39 -3.20 13.68
CA GLY A 134 8.18 -3.68 15.04
C GLY A 134 6.70 -3.96 15.40
N PHE A 135 5.79 -4.08 14.44
CA PHE A 135 4.34 -4.17 14.67
C PHE A 135 3.95 -5.16 15.78
N LYS A 136 4.57 -6.35 15.82
CA LYS A 136 4.30 -7.37 16.87
C LYS A 136 4.87 -7.02 18.24
N ASN A 137 5.74 -6.03 18.36
CA ASN A 137 6.31 -5.62 19.64
C ASN A 137 5.32 -4.76 20.44
N PHE A 138 4.44 -4.03 19.74
CA PHE A 138 3.42 -3.19 20.37
C PHE A 138 1.98 -3.64 20.11
N VAL A 139 1.73 -4.58 19.19
CA VAL A 139 0.40 -5.17 18.98
C VAL A 139 0.43 -6.63 19.39
N GLN A 140 -0.16 -6.93 20.57
CA GLN A 140 -0.15 -8.26 21.18
C GLN A 140 -1.40 -9.07 20.84
N TYR A 141 -1.66 -9.30 19.54
CA TYR A 141 -2.76 -10.14 19.07
C TYR A 141 -2.25 -11.26 18.16
N GLU A 142 -3.03 -12.33 18.08
CA GLU A 142 -2.81 -13.33 17.04
C GLU A 142 -3.17 -12.75 15.68
N LEU A 143 -2.45 -13.15 14.62
CA LEU A 143 -2.60 -12.53 13.30
C LEU A 143 -4.02 -12.63 12.72
N TYR A 144 -4.74 -13.73 13.04
CA TYR A 144 -6.12 -13.92 12.56
C TYR A 144 -7.12 -12.96 13.24
N GLU A 145 -6.79 -12.39 14.41
CA GLU A 145 -7.63 -11.42 15.11
C GLU A 145 -7.49 -10.00 14.56
N LEU A 146 -6.52 -9.76 13.69
CA LEU A 146 -6.22 -8.45 13.13
C LEU A 146 -7.09 -8.08 11.91
N GLU A 147 -7.98 -8.96 11.46
CA GLU A 147 -8.83 -8.68 10.30
C GLU A 147 -9.63 -7.37 10.45
N PRO A 148 -10.28 -7.07 11.59
CA PRO A 148 -10.97 -5.78 11.78
C PRO A 148 -10.02 -4.57 11.67
N PHE A 149 -8.82 -4.66 12.27
CA PHE A 149 -7.81 -3.61 12.19
C PHE A 149 -7.38 -3.34 10.75
N PHE A 150 -7.08 -4.37 9.97
CA PHE A 150 -6.69 -4.22 8.57
C PHE A 150 -7.83 -3.71 7.70
N LYS A 151 -9.08 -4.07 8.01
CA LYS A 151 -10.26 -3.55 7.32
C LYS A 151 -10.41 -2.05 7.55
N ASP A 152 -10.30 -1.59 8.80
CA ASP A 152 -10.39 -0.16 9.14
C ASP A 152 -9.21 0.61 8.53
N LEU A 153 -8.00 0.04 8.59
CA LEU A 153 -6.80 0.64 8.02
C LEU A 153 -6.90 0.76 6.50
N SER A 154 -7.45 -0.25 5.80
CA SER A 154 -7.67 -0.21 4.35
C SER A 154 -8.69 0.86 3.96
N ALA A 155 -9.81 0.93 4.66
CA ALA A 155 -10.81 1.96 4.41
C ALA A 155 -10.26 3.37 4.63
N PHE A 156 -9.46 3.57 5.67
CA PHE A 156 -8.78 4.84 5.95
C PHE A 156 -7.77 5.19 4.86
N SER A 157 -6.90 4.26 4.51
CA SER A 157 -5.87 4.39 3.49
C SER A 157 -6.48 4.76 2.12
N GLU A 158 -7.55 4.08 1.70
CA GLU A 158 -8.27 4.40 0.47
C GLU A 158 -8.90 5.79 0.50
N LYS A 159 -9.55 6.16 1.61
CA LYS A 159 -10.21 7.45 1.77
C LYS A 159 -9.25 8.63 1.67
N HIS A 160 -8.05 8.47 2.24
CA HIS A 160 -7.04 9.54 2.33
C HIS A 160 -5.94 9.42 1.28
N ASN A 161 -5.93 8.35 0.47
CA ASN A 161 -4.93 8.03 -0.54
C ASN A 161 -3.50 7.95 0.04
N ILE A 162 -3.35 7.32 1.22
CA ILE A 162 -2.10 7.14 1.94
C ILE A 162 -1.68 5.68 1.83
N ASN A 163 -0.44 5.42 1.42
CA ASN A 163 0.13 4.08 1.42
C ASN A 163 0.63 3.72 2.82
N ILE A 164 0.22 2.57 3.35
CA ILE A 164 0.64 2.11 4.68
C ILE A 164 1.31 0.75 4.53
N ILE A 165 2.58 0.65 4.92
CA ILE A 165 3.39 -0.55 4.75
C ILE A 165 3.88 -1.03 6.11
N LEU A 166 3.54 -2.29 6.44
CA LEU A 166 3.84 -2.88 7.74
C LEU A 166 4.82 -4.03 7.61
N SER A 167 5.76 -4.11 8.53
CA SER A 167 6.62 -5.29 8.74
C SER A 167 5.97 -6.18 9.80
N ILE A 168 5.62 -7.41 9.42
CA ILE A 168 4.93 -8.35 10.30
C ILE A 168 5.69 -9.66 10.41
N SER A 169 5.99 -10.05 11.64
CA SER A 169 6.66 -11.32 11.93
C SER A 169 5.64 -12.45 12.09
N GLY A 170 5.88 -13.55 11.40
CA GLY A 170 5.08 -14.78 11.50
C GLY A 170 5.70 -15.92 10.73
N ASN A 171 5.31 -17.14 11.06
CA ASN A 171 5.70 -18.34 10.31
C ASN A 171 4.93 -18.39 8.99
N LYS A 172 5.47 -19.05 8.00
CA LYS A 172 4.89 -19.19 6.68
C LYS A 172 3.42 -19.64 6.72
N ASP A 173 3.13 -20.60 7.57
CA ASP A 173 1.80 -21.22 7.69
C ASP A 173 0.82 -20.40 8.56
N SER A 174 1.31 -19.32 9.20
CA SER A 174 0.50 -18.44 10.07
C SER A 174 -0.08 -17.23 9.34
N LEU A 175 0.17 -17.05 8.04
CA LEU A 175 -0.36 -15.93 7.28
C LEU A 175 -1.87 -16.09 7.07
N PRO A 176 -2.70 -15.18 7.62
CA PRO A 176 -4.14 -15.24 7.43
C PRO A 176 -4.55 -14.98 5.98
N ALA A 177 -5.61 -15.63 5.53
CA ALA A 177 -6.09 -15.52 4.15
C ALA A 177 -6.40 -14.08 3.71
N PHE A 178 -6.94 -13.24 4.62
CA PHE A 178 -7.27 -11.84 4.33
C PHE A 178 -6.04 -10.98 4.02
N MET A 179 -4.83 -11.39 4.45
CA MET A 179 -3.59 -10.66 4.20
C MET A 179 -2.92 -11.02 2.87
N ASN A 180 -3.33 -12.11 2.19
CA ASN A 180 -2.63 -12.60 0.99
C ASN A 180 -2.49 -11.54 -0.11
N ASP A 181 -3.52 -10.74 -0.33
CA ASP A 181 -3.50 -9.68 -1.35
C ASP A 181 -2.70 -8.44 -0.92
N MET A 182 -2.35 -8.33 0.36
CA MET A 182 -1.57 -7.22 0.92
C MET A 182 -0.08 -7.53 0.97
N VAL A 183 0.32 -8.80 0.86
CA VAL A 183 1.74 -9.18 0.95
C VAL A 183 2.51 -8.69 -0.26
N LEU A 184 3.43 -7.75 -0.02
CA LEU A 184 4.36 -7.22 -1.02
C LEU A 184 5.59 -8.10 -1.16
N LYS A 185 6.06 -8.62 -0.04
CA LYS A 185 7.27 -9.46 0.02
C LYS A 185 7.19 -10.43 1.19
N THR A 186 7.61 -11.65 0.93
CA THR A 186 7.88 -12.66 1.96
C THR A 186 9.39 -12.81 2.15
N THR A 187 9.80 -12.95 3.42
CA THR A 187 11.19 -13.19 3.82
C THR A 187 11.23 -14.43 4.72
N TYR A 188 11.89 -15.49 4.28
CA TYR A 188 12.05 -16.75 5.03
C TYR A 188 13.51 -17.18 5.05
#